data_787ae1fdc8e5feaf85352ab9d0518230
#
_entry.id   787ae1fdc8e5feaf85352ab9d0518230
#
_cell.length_a   1.000
_cell.length_b   1.000
_cell.length_c   1.000
_cell.angle_alpha   90.00
_cell.angle_beta   90.00
_cell.angle_gamma   90.00
#
_symmetry.space_group_name_H-M   'P 1'
#
loop_
_entity.id
_entity.type
_entity.pdbx_description
1 polymer ?
#
loop_
_entity_poly.entity_id
_entity_poly.type
_entity_poly.pdbx_seq_one_letter_code
_entity_poly.pdbx_strand_id
1 'polypeptide(L)'
;MPQRLFRLLVSLFFLPLSIQLAEAAQVQEVVLDNGLKILLLEDHKSPAVTFQVWYRVGGRNEKDGKSGLAHFLEHMMFKGTPTTKPEEYSRIIAKNGGRSNAFTSSDVTVYFATMSREKIAIELELEADRMANALLGDTYFEPEKKVIQEERRLRTEDNPASALSEVASAVAFTIHPYRRPVVGWMQDILNLTRQDLVDFYKLYYAPNNAYIVVVGDFSSEEILEKIKAAFGKIPRGAEPPEVRAEEPEQRGERRVNFKKEAELPFHLLFYHAPNLKSPDSFALDLLSVVLAGGRSSRLYHELVYQKRLVRGVDADYGGMSIDPMGFSISAQLLPGIEPANVEREIDRQLEKVKSGLISERELQKAKNQVEAAFVFAQDSIFGQAMKIGSYEAAGGWRQMDNYLDGIRKVTREDIRRVAKQYLDRDRRTAGTLIPTKSP
;
A
#
# COMPACT_ATOMS: atom_id res chain seq x y z
N MET A 1 -67.16 41.69 -44.67
CA MET A 1 -66.28 42.02 -43.54
C MET A 1 -65.22 40.93 -43.42
N PRO A 2 -63.95 41.22 -43.67
CA PRO A 2 -62.91 40.13 -43.69
C PRO A 2 -62.25 39.94 -42.30
N GLN A 3 -62.09 38.70 -41.94
CA GLN A 3 -61.34 38.22 -40.80
C GLN A 3 -59.84 38.39 -41.06
N ARG A 4 -59.15 39.11 -40.19
CA ARG A 4 -57.66 39.16 -40.15
C ARG A 4 -57.08 38.04 -39.29
N LEU A 5 -56.42 37.09 -39.93
CA LEU A 5 -55.55 36.10 -39.24
C LEU A 5 -54.25 36.78 -38.82
N PHE A 6 -54.00 36.81 -37.52
CA PHE A 6 -52.69 37.19 -36.92
C PHE A 6 -51.80 35.99 -36.86
N ARG A 7 -50.77 35.89 -37.70
CA ARG A 7 -49.71 34.83 -37.60
C ARG A 7 -48.63 35.34 -36.64
N LEU A 8 -48.55 34.67 -35.46
CA LEU A 8 -47.43 34.81 -34.54
C LEU A 8 -46.28 33.94 -35.04
N LEU A 9 -45.16 34.56 -35.45
CA LEU A 9 -43.91 33.90 -35.75
C LEU A 9 -43.16 33.71 -34.41
N VAL A 10 -43.09 32.47 -33.90
CA VAL A 10 -42.24 32.11 -32.79
C VAL A 10 -40.87 31.75 -33.39
N SER A 11 -39.92 32.67 -33.28
CA SER A 11 -38.51 32.39 -33.60
C SER A 11 -37.86 31.60 -32.44
N LEU A 12 -37.68 30.30 -32.62
CA LEU A 12 -36.85 29.47 -31.71
C LEU A 12 -35.38 29.85 -31.93
N PHE A 13 -34.82 30.55 -30.98
CA PHE A 13 -33.37 30.71 -30.87
C PHE A 13 -32.77 29.39 -30.37
N PHE A 14 -32.20 28.59 -31.25
CA PHE A 14 -31.30 27.51 -30.88
C PHE A 14 -29.96 28.12 -30.45
N LEU A 15 -29.74 28.26 -29.13
CA LEU A 15 -28.39 28.44 -28.60
C LEU A 15 -27.65 27.09 -28.72
N PRO A 16 -26.51 27.04 -29.39
CA PRO A 16 -25.68 25.82 -29.35
C PRO A 16 -25.15 25.63 -27.91
N LEU A 17 -25.67 24.64 -27.23
CA LEU A 17 -25.13 24.16 -25.96
C LEU A 17 -23.79 23.50 -26.30
N SER A 18 -22.70 24.25 -26.21
CA SER A 18 -21.36 23.67 -26.28
C SER A 18 -21.19 22.81 -25.04
N ILE A 19 -21.40 21.51 -25.20
CA ILE A 19 -20.99 20.52 -24.20
C ILE A 19 -19.46 20.52 -24.26
N GLN A 20 -18.82 21.30 -23.37
CA GLN A 20 -17.43 21.07 -23.04
C GLN A 20 -17.36 19.69 -22.38
N LEU A 21 -16.93 18.70 -23.14
CA LEU A 21 -16.45 17.44 -22.58
C LEU A 21 -15.34 17.83 -21.61
N ALA A 22 -15.60 17.69 -20.32
CA ALA A 22 -14.57 17.83 -19.31
C ALA A 22 -13.50 16.77 -19.65
N GLU A 23 -12.36 17.24 -20.11
CA GLU A 23 -11.19 16.39 -20.33
C GLU A 23 -10.88 15.72 -19.01
N ALA A 24 -10.84 14.39 -18.98
CA ALA A 24 -10.53 13.67 -17.76
C ALA A 24 -9.15 14.14 -17.29
N ALA A 25 -9.05 14.60 -16.05
CA ALA A 25 -7.80 15.07 -15.47
C ALA A 25 -6.73 13.98 -15.63
N GLN A 26 -5.66 14.30 -16.36
CA GLN A 26 -4.56 13.38 -16.63
C GLN A 26 -3.38 13.68 -15.72
N VAL A 27 -2.70 12.63 -15.27
CA VAL A 27 -1.45 12.76 -14.50
C VAL A 27 -0.37 13.35 -15.43
N GLN A 28 0.15 14.51 -15.06
CA GLN A 28 1.30 15.11 -15.70
C GLN A 28 2.59 14.60 -15.03
N GLU A 29 3.54 14.12 -15.82
CA GLU A 29 4.85 13.64 -15.34
C GLU A 29 5.95 14.61 -15.78
N VAL A 30 6.77 15.02 -14.82
CA VAL A 30 7.97 15.85 -15.06
C VAL A 30 9.15 15.25 -14.30
N VAL A 31 10.34 15.27 -14.87
CA VAL A 31 11.59 14.87 -14.20
C VAL A 31 12.54 16.06 -14.18
N LEU A 32 13.03 16.41 -12.98
CA LEU A 32 14.00 17.49 -12.81
C LEU A 32 15.42 17.02 -13.17
N ASP A 33 16.33 17.95 -13.38
CA ASP A 33 17.73 17.66 -13.72
C ASP A 33 18.46 16.83 -12.65
N ASN A 34 18.07 16.98 -11.38
CA ASN A 34 18.59 16.17 -10.27
C ASN A 34 17.99 14.76 -10.19
N GLY A 35 17.08 14.41 -11.10
CA GLY A 35 16.45 13.09 -11.20
C GLY A 35 15.14 12.95 -10.41
N LEU A 36 14.68 13.99 -9.71
CA LEU A 36 13.40 13.94 -8.98
C LEU A 36 12.24 13.87 -9.98
N LYS A 37 11.44 12.81 -9.90
CA LYS A 37 10.20 12.67 -10.67
C LYS A 37 9.05 13.35 -9.94
N ILE A 38 8.20 14.04 -10.67
CA ILE A 38 7.02 14.75 -10.16
C ILE A 38 5.80 14.27 -10.94
N LEU A 39 4.75 13.88 -10.22
CA LEU A 39 3.47 13.44 -10.74
C LEU A 39 2.40 14.40 -10.23
N LEU A 40 1.75 15.13 -11.14
CA LEU A 40 0.75 16.16 -10.84
C LEU A 40 -0.61 15.74 -11.36
N LEU A 41 -1.65 15.88 -10.54
CA LEU A 41 -3.04 15.68 -10.94
C LEU A 41 -3.90 16.82 -10.38
N GLU A 42 -4.40 17.69 -11.25
CA GLU A 42 -5.31 18.76 -10.86
C GLU A 42 -6.71 18.19 -10.55
N ASP A 43 -7.23 18.51 -9.36
CA ASP A 43 -8.60 18.20 -8.94
C ASP A 43 -9.18 19.38 -8.16
N HIS A 44 -10.01 20.17 -8.83
CA HIS A 44 -10.57 21.43 -8.32
C HIS A 44 -11.88 21.26 -7.54
N LYS A 45 -12.24 20.02 -7.14
CA LYS A 45 -13.49 19.76 -6.39
C LYS A 45 -13.47 20.32 -4.97
N SER A 46 -12.29 20.53 -4.40
CA SER A 46 -12.10 21.05 -3.04
C SER A 46 -10.86 21.95 -3.00
N PRO A 47 -10.87 23.08 -2.26
CA PRO A 47 -9.73 24.00 -2.17
C PRO A 47 -8.58 23.43 -1.31
N ALA A 48 -8.22 22.18 -1.52
CA ALA A 48 -7.21 21.44 -0.79
C ALA A 48 -6.23 20.76 -1.74
N VAL A 49 -4.99 20.56 -1.26
CA VAL A 49 -3.92 19.88 -1.98
C VAL A 49 -3.31 18.83 -1.05
N THR A 50 -3.09 17.64 -1.54
CA THR A 50 -2.23 16.64 -0.90
C THR A 50 -0.89 16.61 -1.62
N PHE A 51 0.17 16.67 -0.84
CA PHE A 51 1.55 16.58 -1.31
C PHE A 51 2.20 15.37 -0.65
N GLN A 52 2.86 14.54 -1.44
CA GLN A 52 3.49 13.32 -0.96
C GLN A 52 4.90 13.19 -1.53
N VAL A 53 5.87 12.87 -0.68
CA VAL A 53 7.22 12.49 -1.08
C VAL A 53 7.41 11.00 -0.83
N TRP A 54 7.70 10.27 -1.89
CA TRP A 54 7.88 8.83 -1.90
C TRP A 54 9.36 8.51 -2.12
N TYR A 55 10.01 7.91 -1.15
CA TYR A 55 11.37 7.38 -1.30
C TYR A 55 11.29 5.91 -1.71
N ARG A 56 12.05 5.52 -2.74
CA ARG A 56 12.14 4.14 -3.24
C ARG A 56 13.03 3.30 -2.32
N VAL A 57 12.67 3.26 -1.05
CA VAL A 57 13.40 2.54 0.00
C VAL A 57 12.45 2.13 1.12
N GLY A 58 12.58 0.87 1.55
CA GLY A 58 11.83 0.29 2.64
C GLY A 58 12.58 -0.91 3.23
N GLY A 59 11.88 -1.77 3.97
CA GLY A 59 12.49 -2.92 4.63
C GLY A 59 13.25 -3.88 3.70
N ARG A 60 12.88 -3.95 2.41
CA ARG A 60 13.57 -4.80 1.42
C ARG A 60 15.00 -4.33 1.10
N ASN A 61 15.29 -3.06 1.29
CA ASN A 61 16.60 -2.47 0.99
C ASN A 61 17.61 -2.62 2.13
N GLU A 62 17.18 -3.10 3.28
CA GLU A 62 18.01 -3.28 4.46
C GLU A 62 18.91 -4.52 4.32
N LYS A 63 20.02 -4.52 5.06
CA LYS A 63 20.93 -5.66 5.14
C LYS A 63 20.55 -6.56 6.31
N ASP A 64 20.94 -7.83 6.25
CA ASP A 64 20.81 -8.74 7.39
C ASP A 64 21.59 -8.18 8.60
N GLY A 65 20.98 -8.24 9.79
CA GLY A 65 21.50 -7.65 11.00
C GLY A 65 21.23 -6.14 11.16
N LYS A 66 20.49 -5.53 10.20
CA LYS A 66 20.16 -4.10 10.19
C LYS A 66 18.68 -3.86 9.85
N SER A 67 17.81 -4.84 10.14
CA SER A 67 16.38 -4.67 9.89
C SER A 67 15.75 -3.60 10.81
N GLY A 68 14.75 -2.90 10.30
CA GLY A 68 14.09 -1.77 10.96
C GLY A 68 14.75 -0.41 10.72
N LEU A 69 15.80 -0.36 9.90
CA LEU A 69 16.56 0.86 9.65
C LEU A 69 15.74 1.89 8.86
N ALA A 70 14.95 1.44 7.88
CA ALA A 70 14.07 2.32 7.10
C ALA A 70 12.98 2.95 7.99
N HIS A 71 12.34 2.15 8.84
CA HIS A 71 11.34 2.63 9.78
C HIS A 71 11.93 3.54 10.85
N PHE A 72 13.11 3.20 11.36
CA PHE A 72 13.80 4.08 12.32
C PHE A 72 14.16 5.42 11.69
N LEU A 73 14.61 5.44 10.44
CA LEU A 73 14.88 6.68 9.74
C LEU A 73 13.60 7.50 9.53
N GLU A 74 12.46 6.88 9.24
CA GLU A 74 11.18 7.58 9.20
C GLU A 74 10.94 8.41 10.46
N HIS A 75 11.09 7.81 11.65
CA HIS A 75 10.96 8.48 12.92
C HIS A 75 11.95 9.64 13.09
N MET A 76 13.21 9.38 12.74
CA MET A 76 14.27 10.38 12.87
C MET A 76 14.13 11.58 11.95
N MET A 77 13.43 11.42 10.83
CA MET A 77 13.11 12.52 9.91
C MET A 77 12.21 13.60 10.53
N PHE A 78 11.55 13.32 11.65
CA PHE A 78 10.77 14.30 12.41
C PHE A 78 11.57 14.97 13.55
N LYS A 79 12.86 14.63 13.70
CA LYS A 79 13.70 15.15 14.81
C LYS A 79 14.47 16.41 14.43
N GLY A 80 14.10 17.06 13.32
CA GLY A 80 14.49 18.41 12.96
C GLY A 80 15.56 18.53 11.90
N THR A 81 15.72 19.76 11.46
CA THR A 81 16.71 20.28 10.50
C THR A 81 17.40 21.50 11.15
N PRO A 82 18.38 22.14 10.49
CA PRO A 82 18.94 23.40 10.98
C PRO A 82 17.90 24.53 11.12
N THR A 83 16.82 24.49 10.38
CA THR A 83 15.76 25.53 10.36
C THR A 83 14.50 25.14 11.09
N THR A 84 14.24 23.85 11.33
CA THR A 84 13.02 23.32 11.92
C THR A 84 13.39 22.47 13.15
N LYS A 85 12.84 22.82 14.33
CA LYS A 85 13.08 22.06 15.56
C LYS A 85 12.36 20.71 15.56
N PRO A 86 12.78 19.75 16.42
CA PRO A 86 12.05 18.50 16.60
C PRO A 86 10.56 18.70 16.86
N GLU A 87 9.75 17.88 16.25
CA GLU A 87 8.26 17.90 16.32
C GLU A 87 7.63 19.22 15.79
N GLU A 88 8.45 20.17 15.33
CA GLU A 88 7.95 21.45 14.85
C GLU A 88 7.28 21.34 13.48
N TYR A 89 7.76 20.43 12.63
CA TYR A 89 7.16 20.13 11.32
C TYR A 89 5.64 19.88 11.46
N SER A 90 5.24 18.89 12.24
CA SER A 90 3.82 18.53 12.41
C SER A 90 3.03 19.67 13.06
N ARG A 91 3.65 20.45 13.96
CA ARG A 91 3.01 21.64 14.57
C ARG A 91 2.80 22.75 13.55
N ILE A 92 3.74 23.01 12.65
CA ILE A 92 3.61 24.02 11.61
C ILE A 92 2.45 23.63 10.67
N ILE A 93 2.40 22.38 10.22
CA ILE A 93 1.33 21.87 9.38
C ILE A 93 -0.02 22.01 10.06
N ALA A 94 -0.15 21.55 11.30
CA ALA A 94 -1.40 21.62 12.06
C ALA A 94 -1.84 23.07 12.32
N LYS A 95 -0.90 23.99 12.65
CA LYS A 95 -1.19 25.43 12.83
C LYS A 95 -1.74 26.09 11.56
N ASN A 96 -1.36 25.58 10.41
CA ASN A 96 -1.86 26.05 9.11
C ASN A 96 -3.09 25.26 8.59
N GLY A 97 -3.76 24.49 9.46
CA GLY A 97 -4.98 23.76 9.14
C GLY A 97 -4.75 22.45 8.36
N GLY A 98 -3.49 22.03 8.21
CA GLY A 98 -3.12 20.80 7.52
C GLY A 98 -3.06 19.59 8.44
N ARG A 99 -2.88 18.41 7.82
CA ARG A 99 -2.61 17.12 8.47
C ARG A 99 -1.45 16.47 7.77
N SER A 100 -0.50 15.95 8.53
CA SER A 100 0.66 15.23 8.00
C SER A 100 0.82 13.88 8.69
N ASN A 101 1.44 12.96 8.00
CA ASN A 101 1.87 11.67 8.54
C ASN A 101 2.96 11.06 7.65
N ALA A 102 3.46 9.90 8.04
CA ALA A 102 4.38 9.10 7.25
C ALA A 102 4.07 7.61 7.44
N PHE A 103 4.62 6.78 6.58
CA PHE A 103 4.68 5.35 6.78
C PHE A 103 5.86 4.72 6.03
N THR A 104 6.34 3.62 6.58
CA THR A 104 7.33 2.75 5.93
C THR A 104 6.67 1.41 5.61
N SER A 105 6.91 0.91 4.42
CA SER A 105 6.55 -0.44 3.98
C SER A 105 7.81 -1.27 3.67
N SER A 106 7.62 -2.47 3.15
CA SER A 106 8.74 -3.23 2.63
C SER A 106 9.43 -2.53 1.46
N ASP A 107 8.72 -1.74 0.67
CA ASP A 107 9.17 -1.23 -0.63
C ASP A 107 9.45 0.27 -0.65
N VAL A 108 8.74 1.05 0.14
CA VAL A 108 8.79 2.52 0.12
C VAL A 108 8.66 3.11 1.52
N THR A 109 9.23 4.33 1.69
CA THR A 109 8.95 5.21 2.82
C THR A 109 8.30 6.48 2.28
N VAL A 110 7.17 6.89 2.85
CA VAL A 110 6.33 7.96 2.31
C VAL A 110 6.04 8.98 3.37
N TYR A 111 6.21 10.26 3.03
CA TYR A 111 5.83 11.40 3.86
C TYR A 111 4.76 12.19 3.11
N PHE A 112 3.76 12.65 3.82
CA PHE A 112 2.65 13.35 3.18
C PHE A 112 1.98 14.37 4.08
N ALA A 113 1.45 15.42 3.45
CA ALA A 113 0.53 16.34 4.10
C ALA A 113 -0.64 16.70 3.15
N THR A 114 -1.76 17.05 3.78
CA THR A 114 -2.92 17.63 3.08
C THR A 114 -3.24 18.96 3.73
N MET A 115 -3.30 20.02 2.92
CA MET A 115 -3.51 21.40 3.36
C MET A 115 -4.42 22.16 2.38
N SER A 116 -4.82 23.37 2.76
CA SER A 116 -5.44 24.30 1.80
C SER A 116 -4.42 24.69 0.71
N ARG A 117 -4.90 24.91 -0.52
CA ARG A 117 -4.06 25.30 -1.67
C ARG A 117 -3.18 26.52 -1.40
N GLU A 118 -3.67 27.47 -0.60
CA GLU A 118 -2.97 28.71 -0.27
C GLU A 118 -1.75 28.49 0.63
N LYS A 119 -1.69 27.36 1.35
CA LYS A 119 -0.67 27.05 2.34
C LYS A 119 0.32 25.95 1.88
N ILE A 120 0.10 25.35 0.71
CA ILE A 120 0.92 24.21 0.25
C ILE A 120 2.40 24.55 0.11
N ALA A 121 2.75 25.81 -0.16
CA ALA A 121 4.15 26.25 -0.23
C ALA A 121 4.94 25.96 1.07
N ILE A 122 4.26 26.01 2.23
CA ILE A 122 4.87 25.66 3.53
C ILE A 122 5.35 24.22 3.54
N GLU A 123 4.52 23.31 3.04
CA GLU A 123 4.86 21.89 2.98
C GLU A 123 6.03 21.63 2.03
N LEU A 124 6.04 22.28 0.86
CA LEU A 124 7.13 22.15 -0.11
C LEU A 124 8.50 22.55 0.49
N GLU A 125 8.52 23.65 1.23
CA GLU A 125 9.74 24.15 1.88
C GLU A 125 10.21 23.21 2.99
N LEU A 126 9.28 22.74 3.82
CA LEU A 126 9.59 21.82 4.92
C LEU A 126 10.10 20.47 4.43
N GLU A 127 9.48 19.90 3.38
CA GLU A 127 9.89 18.62 2.80
C GLU A 127 11.23 18.72 2.09
N ALA A 128 11.47 19.81 1.35
CA ALA A 128 12.74 20.03 0.70
C ALA A 128 13.90 20.20 1.71
N ASP A 129 13.65 20.95 2.80
CA ASP A 129 14.61 21.09 3.89
C ASP A 129 14.88 19.74 4.57
N ARG A 130 13.84 18.96 4.86
CA ARG A 130 13.96 17.64 5.47
C ARG A 130 14.71 16.64 4.56
N MET A 131 14.44 16.66 3.25
CA MET A 131 15.16 15.82 2.29
C MET A 131 16.66 16.12 2.29
N ALA A 132 17.03 17.40 2.37
CA ALA A 132 18.42 17.84 2.23
C ALA A 132 19.20 17.87 3.55
N ASN A 133 18.53 18.17 4.67
CA ASN A 133 19.18 18.68 5.89
C ASN A 133 18.74 17.97 7.17
N ALA A 134 18.13 16.76 7.13
CA ALA A 134 17.76 16.06 8.36
C ALA A 134 18.99 15.87 9.28
N LEU A 135 18.88 16.29 10.55
CA LEU A 135 20.03 16.33 11.47
C LEU A 135 20.45 14.96 11.98
N LEU A 136 19.53 14.01 12.15
CA LEU A 136 19.77 12.68 12.70
C LEU A 136 20.68 12.73 13.96
N GLY A 137 20.37 13.69 14.88
CA GLY A 137 21.24 14.06 16.00
C GLY A 137 21.37 12.97 17.06
N ASP A 138 22.55 12.86 17.68
CA ASP A 138 22.85 11.92 18.78
C ASP A 138 21.86 12.03 19.94
N THR A 139 21.45 13.26 20.28
CA THR A 139 20.51 13.54 21.38
C THR A 139 19.16 12.82 21.23
N TYR A 140 18.71 12.57 19.98
CA TYR A 140 17.41 11.96 19.71
C TYR A 140 17.50 10.48 19.35
N PHE A 141 18.69 9.99 18.99
CA PHE A 141 18.87 8.63 18.51
C PHE A 141 18.48 7.57 19.57
N GLU A 142 19.08 7.62 20.76
CA GLU A 142 18.80 6.63 21.83
C GLU A 142 17.37 6.74 22.40
N PRO A 143 16.80 7.94 22.63
CA PRO A 143 15.39 8.05 23.01
C PRO A 143 14.44 7.45 21.96
N GLU A 144 14.64 7.76 20.67
CA GLU A 144 13.77 7.28 19.61
C GLU A 144 13.91 5.78 19.38
N LYS A 145 15.11 5.23 19.52
CA LYS A 145 15.34 3.79 19.51
C LYS A 145 14.48 3.05 20.54
N LYS A 146 14.31 3.63 21.73
CA LYS A 146 13.42 3.09 22.77
C LYS A 146 11.95 3.18 22.35
N VAL A 147 11.53 4.26 21.69
CA VAL A 147 10.17 4.40 21.17
C VAL A 147 9.88 3.27 20.16
N ILE A 148 10.80 3.00 19.23
CA ILE A 148 10.65 1.92 18.24
C ILE A 148 10.60 0.54 18.90
N GLN A 149 11.40 0.31 19.95
CA GLN A 149 11.33 -0.94 20.71
C GLN A 149 9.94 -1.13 21.35
N GLU A 150 9.37 -0.07 21.96
CA GLU A 150 8.02 -0.13 22.54
C GLU A 150 6.95 -0.30 21.45
N GLU A 151 7.08 0.38 20.31
CA GLU A 151 6.18 0.20 19.20
C GLU A 151 6.21 -1.25 18.67
N ARG A 152 7.40 -1.84 18.51
CA ARG A 152 7.55 -3.23 18.16
C ARG A 152 6.87 -4.15 19.17
N ARG A 153 7.04 -3.91 20.47
CA ARG A 153 6.33 -4.70 21.49
C ARG A 153 4.84 -4.61 21.32
N LEU A 154 4.29 -3.42 21.27
CA LEU A 154 2.84 -3.19 21.17
C LEU A 154 2.23 -3.74 19.89
N ARG A 155 2.87 -3.52 18.73
CA ARG A 155 2.32 -3.87 17.42
C ARG A 155 2.55 -5.33 17.04
N THR A 156 3.66 -5.93 17.50
CA THR A 156 4.07 -7.27 17.08
C THR A 156 4.09 -8.24 18.26
N GLU A 157 4.89 -7.93 19.31
CA GLU A 157 5.09 -8.90 20.37
C GLU A 157 3.84 -9.10 21.24
N ASP A 158 3.08 -8.04 21.54
CA ASP A 158 1.85 -8.12 22.32
C ASP A 158 0.61 -8.46 21.49
N ASN A 159 0.74 -8.49 20.14
CA ASN A 159 -0.30 -8.94 19.23
C ASN A 159 -0.01 -10.34 18.70
N PRO A 160 -0.72 -11.37 19.19
CA PRO A 160 -0.42 -12.77 18.83
C PRO A 160 -0.56 -13.08 17.34
N ALA A 161 -1.54 -12.46 16.63
CA ALA A 161 -1.73 -12.67 15.20
C ALA A 161 -0.61 -12.00 14.38
N SER A 162 -0.18 -10.80 14.76
CA SER A 162 0.95 -10.12 14.13
C SER A 162 2.26 -10.87 14.34
N ALA A 163 2.49 -11.39 15.55
CA ALA A 163 3.65 -12.21 15.86
C ALA A 163 3.68 -13.51 15.03
N LEU A 164 2.55 -14.19 14.87
CA LEU A 164 2.46 -15.33 13.95
C LEU A 164 2.76 -14.92 12.51
N SER A 165 2.18 -13.80 12.02
CA SER A 165 2.38 -13.32 10.65
C SER A 165 3.85 -13.04 10.37
N GLU A 166 4.56 -12.43 11.32
CA GLU A 166 6.00 -12.17 11.23
C GLU A 166 6.80 -13.47 11.06
N VAL A 167 6.55 -14.45 11.94
CA VAL A 167 7.26 -15.76 11.88
C VAL A 167 6.89 -16.52 10.61
N ALA A 168 5.63 -16.48 10.19
CA ALA A 168 5.17 -17.12 8.96
C ALA A 168 5.83 -16.47 7.72
N SER A 169 5.94 -15.15 7.66
CA SER A 169 6.66 -14.45 6.59
C SER A 169 8.15 -14.81 6.55
N ALA A 170 8.80 -14.90 7.71
CA ALA A 170 10.20 -15.30 7.80
C ALA A 170 10.45 -16.75 7.32
N VAL A 171 9.43 -17.62 7.42
CA VAL A 171 9.47 -19.00 6.91
C VAL A 171 9.05 -19.07 5.44
N ALA A 172 8.13 -18.21 5.00
CA ALA A 172 7.64 -18.17 3.63
C ALA A 172 8.74 -17.78 2.63
N PHE A 173 9.62 -16.86 3.00
CA PHE A 173 10.71 -16.40 2.17
C PHE A 173 12.06 -16.93 2.65
N THR A 174 12.78 -17.62 1.77
CA THR A 174 14.09 -18.18 2.08
C THR A 174 15.20 -17.15 1.98
N ILE A 175 15.22 -16.41 0.87
CA ILE A 175 16.27 -15.43 0.58
C ILE A 175 15.74 -14.02 0.35
N HIS A 176 14.47 -13.89 -0.10
CA HIS A 176 13.93 -12.58 -0.42
C HIS A 176 13.78 -11.71 0.83
N PRO A 177 14.14 -10.42 0.77
CA PRO A 177 14.07 -9.50 1.91
C PRO A 177 12.69 -9.32 2.53
N TYR A 178 11.59 -9.67 1.86
CA TYR A 178 10.24 -9.65 2.42
C TYR A 178 10.05 -10.58 3.63
N ARG A 179 11.04 -11.43 3.91
CA ARG A 179 11.10 -12.21 5.15
C ARG A 179 11.29 -11.35 6.42
N ARG A 180 11.79 -10.13 6.28
CA ARG A 180 12.11 -9.25 7.41
C ARG A 180 10.92 -8.37 7.76
N PRO A 181 10.62 -8.18 9.06
CA PRO A 181 9.59 -7.23 9.47
C PRO A 181 10.05 -5.79 9.20
N VAL A 182 9.13 -4.94 8.76
CA VAL A 182 9.40 -3.52 8.48
C VAL A 182 9.87 -2.78 9.72
N VAL A 183 9.28 -3.09 10.90
CA VAL A 183 9.71 -2.51 12.18
C VAL A 183 11.10 -3.00 12.61
N GLY A 184 11.61 -4.07 12.01
CA GLY A 184 12.89 -4.70 12.34
C GLY A 184 12.78 -5.79 13.42
N TRP A 185 13.72 -6.73 13.41
CA TRP A 185 13.90 -7.67 14.53
C TRP A 185 14.40 -6.94 15.76
N MET A 186 13.91 -7.29 16.97
CA MET A 186 14.32 -6.64 18.21
C MET A 186 15.83 -6.60 18.37
N GLN A 187 16.51 -7.72 18.07
CA GLN A 187 17.98 -7.80 18.19
C GLN A 187 18.70 -6.86 17.22
N ASP A 188 18.16 -6.69 15.99
CA ASP A 188 18.74 -5.76 15.04
C ASP A 188 18.55 -4.32 15.52
N ILE A 189 17.33 -3.97 15.96
CA ILE A 189 17.02 -2.63 16.50
C ILE A 189 17.97 -2.27 17.66
N LEU A 190 18.22 -3.20 18.57
CA LEU A 190 19.14 -3.00 19.69
C LEU A 190 20.57 -2.70 19.21
N ASN A 191 21.00 -3.30 18.12
CA ASN A 191 22.35 -3.19 17.57
C ASN A 191 22.51 -2.06 16.54
N LEU A 192 21.42 -1.41 16.08
CA LEU A 192 21.52 -0.27 15.18
C LEU A 192 22.32 0.86 15.82
N THR A 193 23.16 1.48 15.02
CA THR A 193 23.95 2.65 15.40
C THR A 193 23.45 3.89 14.64
N ARG A 194 23.73 5.06 15.20
CA ARG A 194 23.45 6.31 14.49
C ARG A 194 24.16 6.38 13.14
N GLN A 195 25.38 5.84 13.03
CA GLN A 195 26.11 5.82 11.76
C GLN A 195 25.38 5.01 10.69
N ASP A 196 24.73 3.90 11.06
CA ASP A 196 23.89 3.12 10.14
C ASP A 196 22.75 3.97 9.54
N LEU A 197 22.10 4.80 10.37
CA LEU A 197 21.05 5.73 9.92
C LEU A 197 21.58 6.82 9.00
N VAL A 198 22.75 7.42 9.36
CA VAL A 198 23.38 8.46 8.54
C VAL A 198 23.79 7.92 7.18
N ASP A 199 24.35 6.73 7.14
CA ASP A 199 24.76 6.09 5.87
C ASP A 199 23.54 5.72 5.03
N PHE A 200 22.47 5.24 5.67
CA PHE A 200 21.21 4.89 5.00
C PHE A 200 20.52 6.14 4.44
N TYR A 201 20.44 7.22 5.21
CA TYR A 201 19.90 8.50 4.75
C TYR A 201 20.67 9.03 3.54
N LYS A 202 22.00 9.09 3.60
CA LYS A 202 22.84 9.58 2.50
C LYS A 202 22.70 8.76 1.23
N LEU A 203 22.44 7.46 1.36
CA LEU A 203 22.31 6.55 0.22
C LEU A 203 20.93 6.62 -0.43
N TYR A 204 19.88 6.71 0.36
CA TYR A 204 18.52 6.51 -0.13
C TYR A 204 17.66 7.77 -0.19
N TYR A 205 17.96 8.81 0.62
CA TYR A 205 17.15 10.02 0.71
C TYR A 205 17.71 11.12 -0.21
N ALA A 206 17.59 10.87 -1.51
CA ALA A 206 18.05 11.76 -2.55
C ALA A 206 17.00 11.93 -3.64
N PRO A 207 17.01 13.07 -4.38
CA PRO A 207 16.02 13.36 -5.42
C PRO A 207 15.85 12.25 -6.45
N ASN A 208 16.95 11.66 -6.91
CA ASN A 208 16.93 10.59 -7.93
C ASN A 208 16.40 9.24 -7.41
N ASN A 209 16.27 9.06 -6.10
CA ASN A 209 15.64 7.89 -5.47
C ASN A 209 14.26 8.21 -4.91
N ALA A 210 13.69 9.36 -5.25
CA ALA A 210 12.39 9.81 -4.79
C ALA A 210 11.48 10.20 -5.95
N TYR A 211 10.20 10.29 -5.66
CA TYR A 211 9.23 10.96 -6.52
C TYR A 211 8.20 11.70 -5.66
N ILE A 212 7.67 12.77 -6.23
CA ILE A 212 6.63 13.57 -5.62
C ILE A 212 5.30 13.28 -6.32
N VAL A 213 4.23 13.16 -5.54
CA VAL A 213 2.87 13.10 -6.04
C VAL A 213 2.07 14.25 -5.45
N VAL A 214 1.47 15.08 -6.30
CA VAL A 214 0.61 16.19 -5.89
C VAL A 214 -0.75 16.04 -6.53
N VAL A 215 -1.80 16.05 -5.72
CA VAL A 215 -3.18 15.98 -6.18
C VAL A 215 -4.01 17.05 -5.48
N GLY A 216 -4.82 17.79 -6.21
CA GLY A 216 -5.76 18.76 -5.64
C GLY A 216 -5.91 20.03 -6.43
N ASP A 217 -6.33 21.10 -5.76
CA ASP A 217 -6.66 22.39 -6.36
C ASP A 217 -5.41 23.28 -6.50
N PHE A 218 -4.76 23.17 -7.62
CA PHE A 218 -3.58 23.98 -8.00
C PHE A 218 -3.50 24.15 -9.53
N SER A 219 -2.68 25.07 -9.98
CA SER A 219 -2.20 25.13 -11.36
C SER A 219 -0.91 24.32 -11.47
N SER A 220 -0.85 23.37 -12.39
CA SER A 220 0.34 22.53 -12.62
C SER A 220 1.59 23.35 -12.93
N GLU A 221 1.46 24.45 -13.69
CA GLU A 221 2.57 25.34 -13.98
C GLU A 221 3.11 26.02 -12.72
N GLU A 222 2.21 26.61 -11.90
CA GLU A 222 2.60 27.32 -10.68
C GLU A 222 3.23 26.38 -9.62
N ILE A 223 2.62 25.20 -9.41
CA ILE A 223 3.12 24.24 -8.40
C ILE A 223 4.46 23.66 -8.83
N LEU A 224 4.64 23.41 -10.14
CA LEU A 224 5.90 22.91 -10.68
C LEU A 224 7.05 23.90 -10.47
N GLU A 225 6.82 25.20 -10.70
CA GLU A 225 7.84 26.22 -10.44
C GLU A 225 8.21 26.31 -8.95
N LYS A 226 7.23 26.18 -8.04
CA LYS A 226 7.51 26.11 -6.60
C LYS A 226 8.32 24.86 -6.23
N ILE A 227 7.97 23.70 -6.79
CA ILE A 227 8.70 22.45 -6.55
C ILE A 227 10.14 22.59 -7.10
N LYS A 228 10.33 23.12 -8.31
CA LYS A 228 11.66 23.38 -8.88
C LYS A 228 12.49 24.30 -7.97
N ALA A 229 11.88 25.36 -7.46
CA ALA A 229 12.57 26.32 -6.58
C ALA A 229 13.03 25.67 -5.26
N ALA A 230 12.20 24.80 -4.67
CA ALA A 230 12.46 24.11 -3.40
C ALA A 230 13.42 22.94 -3.56
N PHE A 231 13.15 22.02 -4.49
CA PHE A 231 13.86 20.75 -4.63
C PHE A 231 14.97 20.75 -5.69
N GLY A 232 14.91 21.64 -6.68
CA GLY A 232 15.85 21.63 -7.82
C GLY A 232 17.30 21.89 -7.44
N LYS A 233 17.57 22.53 -6.30
CA LYS A 233 18.92 22.80 -5.78
C LYS A 233 19.52 21.63 -4.99
N ILE A 234 18.69 20.66 -4.61
CA ILE A 234 19.17 19.47 -3.87
C ILE A 234 19.96 18.61 -4.85
N PRO A 235 21.20 18.27 -4.54
CA PRO A 235 22.05 17.54 -5.48
C PRO A 235 21.53 16.11 -5.69
N ARG A 236 21.77 15.58 -6.89
CA ARG A 236 21.56 14.15 -7.18
C ARG A 236 22.44 13.31 -6.26
N GLY A 237 21.87 12.26 -5.67
CA GLY A 237 22.59 11.29 -4.84
C GLY A 237 23.26 10.18 -5.68
N ALA A 238 24.00 9.32 -4.99
CA ALA A 238 24.47 8.06 -5.58
C ALA A 238 23.28 7.16 -5.95
N GLU A 239 23.46 6.32 -6.97
CA GLU A 239 22.46 5.31 -7.31
C GLU A 239 22.43 4.23 -6.22
N PRO A 240 21.27 3.97 -5.58
CA PRO A 240 21.17 2.89 -4.62
C PRO A 240 21.44 1.51 -5.25
N PRO A 241 21.98 0.56 -4.49
CA PRO A 241 22.18 -0.79 -4.98
C PRO A 241 20.84 -1.46 -5.30
N GLU A 242 20.81 -2.19 -6.41
CA GLU A 242 19.64 -2.97 -6.79
C GLU A 242 19.45 -4.18 -5.87
N VAL A 243 18.23 -4.43 -5.45
CA VAL A 243 17.87 -5.65 -4.72
C VAL A 243 17.62 -6.77 -5.74
N ARG A 244 18.53 -7.75 -5.80
CA ARG A 244 18.54 -8.85 -6.79
C ARG A 244 18.16 -10.20 -6.17
N ALA A 245 17.32 -10.21 -5.16
CA ALA A 245 16.90 -11.44 -4.53
C ALA A 245 15.69 -12.02 -5.27
N GLU A 246 15.86 -13.20 -5.86
CA GLU A 246 14.75 -13.98 -6.41
C GLU A 246 14.44 -15.14 -5.45
N GLU A 247 13.20 -15.19 -4.96
CA GLU A 247 12.80 -16.28 -4.08
C GLU A 247 12.75 -17.60 -4.87
N PRO A 248 13.44 -18.68 -4.41
CA PRO A 248 13.38 -19.95 -5.08
C PRO A 248 11.99 -20.57 -4.99
N GLU A 249 11.63 -21.37 -6.01
CA GLU A 249 10.35 -22.07 -6.04
C GLU A 249 10.21 -22.98 -4.80
N GLN A 250 9.11 -22.81 -4.08
CA GLN A 250 8.77 -23.69 -2.97
C GLN A 250 8.22 -25.03 -3.49
N ARG A 251 8.81 -26.14 -3.05
CA ARG A 251 8.48 -27.51 -3.47
C ARG A 251 8.09 -28.40 -2.29
N GLY A 252 7.26 -27.90 -1.42
CA GLY A 252 6.74 -28.60 -0.25
C GLY A 252 6.15 -27.63 0.74
N GLU A 253 5.08 -28.02 1.42
CA GLU A 253 4.42 -27.19 2.43
C GLU A 253 5.39 -26.87 3.57
N ARG A 254 5.42 -25.62 4.00
CA ARG A 254 6.11 -25.16 5.21
C ARG A 254 5.08 -24.94 6.32
N ARG A 255 5.39 -25.33 7.57
CA ARG A 255 4.47 -25.17 8.70
C ARG A 255 5.13 -24.48 9.88
N VAL A 256 4.35 -23.57 10.47
CA VAL A 256 4.69 -22.87 11.71
C VAL A 256 3.58 -23.09 12.73
N ASN A 257 3.92 -23.72 13.84
CA ASN A 257 3.06 -23.80 15.02
C ASN A 257 3.61 -22.85 16.08
N PHE A 258 2.94 -21.73 16.27
CA PHE A 258 3.38 -20.64 17.13
C PHE A 258 2.58 -20.63 18.44
N LYS A 259 3.23 -20.94 19.56
CA LYS A 259 2.60 -20.93 20.88
C LYS A 259 2.77 -19.57 21.54
N LYS A 260 1.67 -18.94 21.89
CA LYS A 260 1.68 -17.64 22.57
C LYS A 260 0.41 -17.45 23.39
N GLU A 261 0.48 -16.64 24.45
CA GLU A 261 -0.70 -16.21 25.17
C GLU A 261 -1.64 -15.46 24.22
N ALA A 262 -2.89 -15.96 24.11
CA ALA A 262 -3.92 -15.41 23.24
C ALA A 262 -5.29 -15.92 23.66
N GLU A 263 -6.33 -15.12 23.39
CA GLU A 263 -7.70 -15.54 23.64
C GLU A 263 -8.21 -16.55 22.61
N LEU A 264 -7.83 -16.37 21.35
CA LEU A 264 -8.35 -17.17 20.24
C LEU A 264 -7.22 -17.67 19.34
N PRO A 265 -7.35 -18.89 18.78
CA PRO A 265 -6.46 -19.37 17.75
C PRO A 265 -6.58 -18.52 16.48
N PHE A 266 -5.49 -18.42 15.74
CA PHE A 266 -5.44 -17.78 14.43
C PHE A 266 -4.75 -18.69 13.44
N HIS A 267 -5.24 -18.76 12.21
CA HIS A 267 -4.68 -19.57 11.13
C HIS A 267 -4.40 -18.72 9.90
N LEU A 268 -3.24 -18.92 9.31
CA LEU A 268 -2.76 -18.19 8.14
C LEU A 268 -2.24 -19.17 7.10
N LEU A 269 -2.69 -19.03 5.86
CA LEU A 269 -2.15 -19.69 4.69
C LEU A 269 -1.55 -18.62 3.77
N PHE A 270 -0.29 -18.77 3.41
CA PHE A 270 0.40 -17.88 2.48
C PHE A 270 0.89 -18.66 1.28
N TYR A 271 0.71 -18.12 0.08
CA TYR A 271 1.12 -18.69 -1.20
C TYR A 271 1.91 -17.65 -1.98
N HIS A 272 3.04 -18.04 -2.56
CA HIS A 272 3.76 -17.17 -3.47
C HIS A 272 2.95 -16.90 -4.73
N ALA A 273 2.79 -15.63 -5.09
CA ALA A 273 2.06 -15.18 -6.26
C ALA A 273 2.78 -14.00 -6.91
N PRO A 274 2.62 -13.78 -8.23
CA PRO A 274 3.26 -12.66 -8.93
C PRO A 274 2.67 -11.34 -8.46
N ASN A 275 3.34 -10.24 -8.80
CA ASN A 275 2.85 -8.88 -8.58
C ASN A 275 2.08 -8.35 -9.82
N LEU A 276 1.75 -7.06 -9.80
CA LEU A 276 0.96 -6.39 -10.82
C LEU A 276 1.60 -6.38 -12.23
N LYS A 277 2.89 -6.70 -12.36
CA LYS A 277 3.57 -6.85 -13.67
C LYS A 277 3.11 -8.10 -14.44
N SER A 278 2.51 -9.06 -13.75
CA SER A 278 1.94 -10.25 -14.37
C SER A 278 0.49 -10.01 -14.83
N PRO A 279 0.09 -10.50 -16.00
CA PRO A 279 -1.31 -10.46 -16.42
C PRO A 279 -2.26 -11.27 -15.52
N ASP A 280 -1.72 -12.18 -14.71
CA ASP A 280 -2.48 -12.98 -13.74
C ASP A 280 -2.93 -12.15 -12.52
N SER A 281 -2.35 -10.98 -12.31
CA SER A 281 -2.66 -10.09 -11.18
C SER A 281 -4.15 -9.73 -11.11
N PHE A 282 -4.80 -9.45 -12.23
CA PHE A 282 -6.22 -9.13 -12.29
C PHE A 282 -7.10 -10.30 -11.82
N ALA A 283 -6.75 -11.52 -12.22
CA ALA A 283 -7.50 -12.71 -11.83
C ALA A 283 -7.25 -13.07 -10.35
N LEU A 284 -6.04 -12.86 -9.84
CA LEU A 284 -5.70 -13.06 -8.42
C LEU A 284 -6.42 -12.05 -7.53
N ASP A 285 -6.52 -10.80 -7.97
CA ASP A 285 -7.25 -9.76 -7.25
C ASP A 285 -8.74 -10.11 -7.15
N LEU A 286 -9.37 -10.49 -8.27
CA LEU A 286 -10.75 -10.98 -8.26
C LEU A 286 -10.93 -12.26 -7.45
N LEU A 287 -9.95 -13.17 -7.45
CA LEU A 287 -9.99 -14.40 -6.67
C LEU A 287 -10.05 -14.10 -5.16
N SER A 288 -9.30 -13.10 -4.66
CA SER A 288 -9.35 -12.69 -3.26
C SER A 288 -10.77 -12.26 -2.87
N VAL A 289 -11.42 -11.47 -3.73
CA VAL A 289 -12.79 -10.99 -3.54
C VAL A 289 -13.82 -12.13 -3.61
N VAL A 290 -13.67 -13.07 -4.55
CA VAL A 290 -14.53 -14.26 -4.63
C VAL A 290 -14.43 -15.11 -3.37
N LEU A 291 -13.22 -15.27 -2.82
CA LEU A 291 -12.97 -16.08 -1.63
C LEU A 291 -13.47 -15.41 -0.35
N ALA A 292 -13.11 -14.14 -0.11
CA ALA A 292 -13.39 -13.47 1.16
C ALA A 292 -13.96 -12.04 1.05
N GLY A 293 -14.27 -11.53 -0.14
CA GLY A 293 -14.79 -10.17 -0.38
C GLY A 293 -16.23 -9.96 0.14
N GLY A 294 -16.41 -9.94 1.47
CA GLY A 294 -17.69 -9.66 2.14
C GLY A 294 -18.52 -10.88 2.48
N ARG A 295 -19.70 -10.63 3.11
CA ARG A 295 -20.52 -11.66 3.77
C ARG A 295 -21.04 -12.79 2.86
N SER A 296 -21.16 -12.58 1.57
CA SER A 296 -21.62 -13.57 0.61
C SER A 296 -20.48 -14.20 -0.21
N SER A 297 -19.22 -13.97 0.17
CA SER A 297 -18.06 -14.67 -0.40
C SER A 297 -17.98 -16.11 0.11
N ARG A 298 -17.24 -16.94 -0.62
CA ARG A 298 -17.24 -18.40 -0.37
C ARG A 298 -16.77 -18.77 1.04
N LEU A 299 -15.63 -18.25 1.45
CA LEU A 299 -15.06 -18.58 2.75
C LEU A 299 -15.88 -17.97 3.89
N TYR A 300 -16.31 -16.71 3.75
CA TYR A 300 -17.13 -16.08 4.79
C TYR A 300 -18.46 -16.82 4.98
N HIS A 301 -19.17 -17.09 3.88
CA HIS A 301 -20.44 -17.79 3.96
C HIS A 301 -20.30 -19.19 4.60
N GLU A 302 -19.28 -19.94 4.22
CA GLU A 302 -19.10 -21.30 4.72
C GLU A 302 -18.56 -21.34 6.15
N LEU A 303 -17.47 -20.59 6.43
CA LEU A 303 -16.76 -20.68 7.69
C LEU A 303 -17.42 -19.87 8.82
N VAL A 304 -17.94 -18.68 8.49
CA VAL A 304 -18.54 -17.78 9.49
C VAL A 304 -20.01 -18.07 9.67
N TYR A 305 -20.78 -18.13 8.56
CA TYR A 305 -22.25 -18.22 8.63
C TYR A 305 -22.76 -19.65 8.77
N GLN A 306 -22.36 -20.58 7.90
CA GLN A 306 -22.89 -21.94 7.87
C GLN A 306 -22.30 -22.80 8.99
N LYS A 307 -20.98 -22.91 9.06
CA LYS A 307 -20.30 -23.83 9.98
C LYS A 307 -19.93 -23.22 11.32
N ARG A 308 -19.90 -21.90 11.40
CA ARG A 308 -19.53 -21.15 12.61
C ARG A 308 -18.21 -21.63 13.21
N LEU A 309 -17.18 -21.74 12.36
CA LEU A 309 -15.86 -22.17 12.76
C LEU A 309 -14.96 -21.01 13.13
N VAL A 310 -15.19 -19.84 12.50
CA VAL A 310 -14.33 -18.67 12.66
C VAL A 310 -15.16 -17.41 12.94
N ARG A 311 -14.55 -16.43 13.62
CA ARG A 311 -15.10 -15.09 13.83
C ARG A 311 -15.03 -14.25 12.55
N GLY A 312 -13.97 -14.41 11.79
CA GLY A 312 -13.71 -13.71 10.54
C GLY A 312 -12.71 -14.49 9.69
N VAL A 313 -12.77 -14.24 8.39
CA VAL A 313 -11.86 -14.80 7.39
C VAL A 313 -11.61 -13.74 6.34
N ASP A 314 -10.35 -13.57 5.96
CA ASP A 314 -9.88 -12.64 4.96
C ASP A 314 -9.04 -13.35 3.90
N ALA A 315 -9.02 -12.81 2.69
CA ALA A 315 -8.14 -13.25 1.61
C ALA A 315 -7.57 -12.00 0.92
N ASP A 316 -6.25 -11.89 0.91
CA ASP A 316 -5.53 -10.74 0.39
C ASP A 316 -4.56 -11.13 -0.71
N TYR A 317 -4.46 -10.30 -1.73
CA TYR A 317 -3.47 -10.42 -2.79
C TYR A 317 -2.49 -9.25 -2.76
N GLY A 318 -1.21 -9.54 -2.52
CA GLY A 318 -0.12 -8.56 -2.44
C GLY A 318 0.40 -8.11 -3.81
N GLY A 319 -0.50 -7.77 -4.75
CA GLY A 319 -0.12 -7.40 -6.12
C GLY A 319 0.63 -6.07 -6.24
N MET A 320 0.41 -5.13 -5.31
CA MET A 320 1.00 -3.78 -5.33
C MET A 320 2.38 -3.74 -4.66
N SER A 321 3.23 -4.71 -4.95
CA SER A 321 4.61 -4.82 -4.46
C SER A 321 5.61 -4.71 -5.61
N ILE A 322 6.84 -4.26 -5.32
CA ILE A 322 7.91 -4.14 -6.32
C ILE A 322 8.32 -5.52 -6.86
N ASP A 323 8.48 -6.48 -5.95
CA ASP A 323 8.80 -7.88 -6.26
C ASP A 323 7.60 -8.77 -5.96
N PRO A 324 7.52 -9.99 -6.53
CA PRO A 324 6.46 -10.94 -6.22
C PRO A 324 6.33 -11.20 -4.71
N MET A 325 5.16 -10.91 -4.17
CA MET A 325 4.89 -11.16 -2.75
C MET A 325 4.06 -12.43 -2.61
N GLY A 326 2.73 -12.33 -2.67
CA GLY A 326 1.93 -13.51 -2.49
C GLY A 326 0.43 -13.26 -2.36
N PHE A 327 -0.25 -14.38 -2.07
CA PHE A 327 -1.67 -14.45 -1.78
C PHE A 327 -1.83 -15.06 -0.38
N SER A 328 -2.61 -14.44 0.48
CA SER A 328 -2.84 -14.93 1.84
C SER A 328 -4.31 -15.20 2.13
N ILE A 329 -4.57 -16.18 2.98
CA ILE A 329 -5.88 -16.45 3.57
C ILE A 329 -5.67 -16.52 5.07
N SER A 330 -6.41 -15.72 5.83
CA SER A 330 -6.29 -15.69 7.28
C SER A 330 -7.64 -15.88 7.94
N ALA A 331 -7.67 -16.53 9.11
CA ALA A 331 -8.90 -16.81 9.83
C ALA A 331 -8.68 -16.73 11.35
N GLN A 332 -9.56 -16.01 12.04
CA GLN A 332 -9.64 -16.01 13.49
C GLN A 332 -10.66 -17.05 13.96
N LEU A 333 -10.21 -18.10 14.64
CA LEU A 333 -11.04 -19.22 15.04
C LEU A 333 -11.93 -18.86 16.23
N LEU A 334 -13.07 -19.54 16.34
CA LEU A 334 -13.90 -19.47 17.55
C LEU A 334 -13.31 -20.39 18.65
N PRO A 335 -13.63 -20.13 19.94
CA PRO A 335 -13.16 -20.97 21.05
C PRO A 335 -13.49 -22.44 20.85
N GLY A 336 -12.53 -23.31 21.14
CA GLY A 336 -12.70 -24.77 21.06
C GLY A 336 -12.67 -25.36 19.64
N ILE A 337 -12.45 -24.54 18.62
CA ILE A 337 -12.32 -24.98 17.23
C ILE A 337 -10.87 -25.39 16.95
N GLU A 338 -10.68 -26.61 16.49
CA GLU A 338 -9.39 -27.12 16.07
C GLU A 338 -8.94 -26.47 14.74
N PRO A 339 -7.73 -25.90 14.63
CA PRO A 339 -7.21 -25.29 13.41
C PRO A 339 -7.28 -26.19 12.18
N ALA A 340 -7.03 -27.49 12.35
CA ALA A 340 -7.13 -28.48 11.27
C ALA A 340 -8.53 -28.58 10.64
N ASN A 341 -9.60 -28.27 11.39
CA ASN A 341 -10.97 -28.26 10.84
C ASN A 341 -11.18 -27.05 9.93
N VAL A 342 -10.64 -25.91 10.32
CA VAL A 342 -10.72 -24.67 9.52
C VAL A 342 -9.87 -24.81 8.25
N GLU A 343 -8.65 -25.33 8.37
CA GLU A 343 -7.76 -25.58 7.24
C GLU A 343 -8.40 -26.51 6.22
N ARG A 344 -8.95 -27.67 6.66
CA ARG A 344 -9.65 -28.60 5.75
C ARG A 344 -10.83 -27.95 5.04
N GLU A 345 -11.54 -27.05 5.72
CA GLU A 345 -12.66 -26.35 5.08
C GLU A 345 -12.19 -25.31 4.07
N ILE A 346 -11.13 -24.57 4.37
CA ILE A 346 -10.48 -23.66 3.40
C ILE A 346 -10.04 -24.49 2.18
N ASP A 347 -9.29 -25.57 2.38
CA ASP A 347 -8.83 -26.44 1.30
C ASP A 347 -9.99 -26.96 0.45
N ARG A 348 -11.11 -27.37 1.08
CA ARG A 348 -12.31 -27.81 0.36
C ARG A 348 -12.92 -26.71 -0.52
N GLN A 349 -12.93 -25.45 -0.07
CA GLN A 349 -13.42 -24.33 -0.86
C GLN A 349 -12.45 -23.99 -2.01
N LEU A 350 -11.15 -24.04 -1.76
CA LEU A 350 -10.12 -23.86 -2.81
C LEU A 350 -10.24 -24.94 -3.88
N GLU A 351 -10.41 -26.21 -3.50
CA GLU A 351 -10.60 -27.32 -4.46
C GLU A 351 -11.86 -27.15 -5.31
N LYS A 352 -12.95 -26.59 -4.77
CA LYS A 352 -14.14 -26.26 -5.58
C LYS A 352 -13.83 -25.21 -6.65
N VAL A 353 -12.99 -24.21 -6.36
CA VAL A 353 -12.58 -23.19 -7.34
C VAL A 353 -11.61 -23.77 -8.36
N LYS A 354 -10.74 -24.68 -7.96
CA LYS A 354 -9.77 -25.36 -8.86
C LYS A 354 -10.44 -26.37 -9.77
N SER A 355 -11.40 -27.16 -9.27
CA SER A 355 -12.03 -28.25 -10.03
C SER A 355 -13.19 -27.79 -10.90
N GLY A 356 -13.92 -26.75 -10.50
CA GLY A 356 -15.08 -26.21 -11.19
C GLY A 356 -14.92 -24.74 -11.60
N LEU A 357 -15.86 -24.23 -12.37
CA LEU A 357 -15.98 -22.81 -12.63
C LEU A 357 -16.81 -22.14 -11.51
N ILE A 358 -16.42 -20.94 -11.10
CA ILE A 358 -17.31 -20.09 -10.30
C ILE A 358 -18.52 -19.69 -11.14
N SER A 359 -19.64 -19.32 -10.52
CA SER A 359 -20.80 -18.86 -11.26
C SER A 359 -20.54 -17.48 -11.89
N GLU A 360 -21.25 -17.17 -12.98
CA GLU A 360 -21.19 -15.84 -13.60
C GLU A 360 -21.57 -14.73 -12.61
N ARG A 361 -22.55 -15.01 -11.75
CA ARG A 361 -22.97 -14.08 -10.71
C ARG A 361 -21.85 -13.78 -9.70
N GLU A 362 -21.05 -14.77 -9.30
CA GLU A 362 -19.92 -14.56 -8.40
C GLU A 362 -18.84 -13.72 -9.07
N LEU A 363 -18.49 -14.02 -10.32
CA LEU A 363 -17.51 -13.24 -11.08
C LEU A 363 -17.97 -11.79 -11.26
N GLN A 364 -19.20 -11.57 -11.71
CA GLN A 364 -19.73 -10.23 -11.94
C GLN A 364 -19.81 -9.43 -10.63
N LYS A 365 -20.20 -10.08 -9.53
CA LYS A 365 -20.18 -9.44 -8.20
C LYS A 365 -18.78 -9.00 -7.80
N ALA A 366 -17.78 -9.85 -7.98
CA ALA A 366 -16.38 -9.52 -7.65
C ALA A 366 -15.88 -8.34 -8.50
N LYS A 367 -16.14 -8.35 -9.83
CA LYS A 367 -15.82 -7.23 -10.71
C LYS A 367 -16.46 -5.92 -10.24
N ASN A 368 -17.76 -5.95 -9.92
CA ASN A 368 -18.47 -4.76 -9.45
C ASN A 368 -17.88 -4.22 -8.12
N GLN A 369 -17.46 -5.11 -7.21
CA GLN A 369 -16.85 -4.71 -5.94
C GLN A 369 -15.47 -4.05 -6.15
N VAL A 370 -14.63 -4.64 -7.00
CA VAL A 370 -13.31 -4.08 -7.34
C VAL A 370 -13.46 -2.75 -8.06
N GLU A 371 -14.36 -2.65 -9.05
CA GLU A 371 -14.64 -1.41 -9.76
C GLU A 371 -15.16 -0.32 -8.84
N ALA A 372 -16.12 -0.64 -7.97
CA ALA A 372 -16.64 0.31 -6.98
C ALA A 372 -15.54 0.79 -6.02
N ALA A 373 -14.72 -0.10 -5.48
CA ALA A 373 -13.60 0.26 -4.62
C ALA A 373 -12.57 1.15 -5.35
N PHE A 374 -12.29 0.85 -6.63
CA PHE A 374 -11.39 1.64 -7.45
C PHE A 374 -11.94 3.06 -7.69
N VAL A 375 -13.24 3.19 -7.97
CA VAL A 375 -13.91 4.49 -8.19
C VAL A 375 -13.98 5.29 -6.89
N PHE A 376 -14.43 4.68 -5.78
CA PHE A 376 -14.50 5.36 -4.48
C PHE A 376 -13.15 5.87 -3.97
N ALA A 377 -12.06 5.18 -4.29
CA ALA A 377 -10.73 5.69 -3.95
C ALA A 377 -10.38 7.00 -4.68
N GLN A 378 -11.12 7.37 -5.75
CA GLN A 378 -10.93 8.63 -6.49
C GLN A 378 -11.72 9.80 -5.89
N ASP A 379 -12.60 9.57 -4.91
CA ASP A 379 -13.38 10.64 -4.27
C ASP A 379 -12.53 11.53 -3.36
N SER A 380 -11.36 11.05 -2.94
CA SER A 380 -10.43 11.76 -2.06
C SER A 380 -9.14 12.09 -2.81
N ILE A 381 -8.69 13.35 -2.77
CA ILE A 381 -7.40 13.77 -3.33
C ILE A 381 -6.25 12.96 -2.72
N PHE A 382 -6.32 12.63 -1.42
CA PHE A 382 -5.36 11.76 -0.75
C PHE A 382 -5.40 10.34 -1.32
N GLY A 383 -6.58 9.76 -1.52
CA GLY A 383 -6.75 8.43 -2.12
C GLY A 383 -6.22 8.36 -3.55
N GLN A 384 -6.46 9.40 -4.35
CA GLN A 384 -5.90 9.52 -5.70
C GLN A 384 -4.37 9.55 -5.68
N ALA A 385 -3.78 10.39 -4.81
CA ALA A 385 -2.33 10.51 -4.68
C ALA A 385 -1.68 9.20 -4.20
N MET A 386 -2.26 8.54 -3.19
CA MET A 386 -1.81 7.22 -2.73
C MET A 386 -1.85 6.16 -3.83
N LYS A 387 -2.90 6.16 -4.64
CA LYS A 387 -3.03 5.24 -5.77
C LYS A 387 -1.93 5.50 -6.83
N ILE A 388 -1.77 6.75 -7.28
CA ILE A 388 -0.73 7.12 -8.24
C ILE A 388 0.65 6.71 -7.71
N GLY A 389 0.95 7.05 -6.45
CA GLY A 389 2.22 6.72 -5.81
C GLY A 389 2.45 5.21 -5.70
N SER A 390 1.45 4.44 -5.29
CA SER A 390 1.56 2.98 -5.17
C SER A 390 1.81 2.30 -6.51
N TYR A 391 1.11 2.71 -7.56
CA TYR A 391 1.36 2.20 -8.91
C TYR A 391 2.75 2.61 -9.43
N GLU A 392 3.19 3.84 -9.17
CA GLU A 392 4.52 4.30 -9.53
C GLU A 392 5.62 3.46 -8.84
N ALA A 393 5.43 3.12 -7.56
CA ALA A 393 6.35 2.24 -6.83
C ALA A 393 6.41 0.84 -7.45
N ALA A 394 5.25 0.22 -7.71
CA ALA A 394 5.15 -1.18 -8.11
C ALA A 394 5.53 -1.47 -9.57
N GLY A 395 5.52 -0.45 -10.45
CA GLY A 395 5.90 -0.67 -11.85
C GLY A 395 5.57 0.46 -12.81
N GLY A 396 5.14 1.61 -12.31
CA GLY A 396 4.81 2.81 -13.08
C GLY A 396 3.32 3.15 -13.03
N TRP A 397 3.02 4.41 -12.76
CA TRP A 397 1.65 4.90 -12.56
C TRP A 397 0.71 4.64 -13.75
N ARG A 398 1.23 4.59 -14.98
CA ARG A 398 0.44 4.32 -16.20
C ARG A 398 -0.24 2.95 -16.22
N GLN A 399 0.22 2.01 -15.40
CA GLN A 399 -0.47 0.72 -15.27
C GLN A 399 -1.87 0.86 -14.65
N MET A 400 -2.11 1.95 -13.91
CA MET A 400 -3.42 2.28 -13.35
C MET A 400 -4.49 2.44 -14.45
N ASP A 401 -4.13 3.01 -15.59
CA ASP A 401 -5.06 3.28 -16.70
C ASP A 401 -5.68 2.02 -17.28
N ASN A 402 -4.93 0.91 -17.25
CA ASN A 402 -5.36 -0.37 -17.79
C ASN A 402 -6.02 -1.31 -16.75
N TYR A 403 -6.05 -0.90 -15.48
CA TYR A 403 -6.46 -1.80 -14.40
C TYR A 403 -7.91 -2.26 -14.53
N LEU A 404 -8.87 -1.34 -14.66
CA LEU A 404 -10.28 -1.69 -14.76
C LEU A 404 -10.59 -2.50 -16.03
N ASP A 405 -9.93 -2.19 -17.14
CA ASP A 405 -10.09 -2.97 -18.37
C ASP A 405 -9.52 -4.39 -18.23
N GLY A 406 -8.42 -4.53 -17.48
CA GLY A 406 -7.88 -5.84 -17.12
C GLY A 406 -8.87 -6.63 -16.26
N ILE A 407 -9.42 -6.03 -15.22
CA ILE A 407 -10.45 -6.64 -14.35
C ILE A 407 -11.69 -7.09 -15.16
N ARG A 408 -12.20 -6.24 -16.05
CA ARG A 408 -13.38 -6.53 -16.87
C ARG A 408 -13.17 -7.72 -17.82
N LYS A 409 -11.96 -7.91 -18.33
CA LYS A 409 -11.60 -9.00 -19.26
C LYS A 409 -11.44 -10.36 -18.59
N VAL A 410 -11.23 -10.44 -17.29
CA VAL A 410 -11.06 -11.71 -16.57
C VAL A 410 -12.27 -12.62 -16.76
N THR A 411 -12.01 -13.88 -17.05
CA THR A 411 -13.00 -14.94 -17.23
C THR A 411 -13.06 -15.86 -16.01
N ARG A 412 -14.08 -16.72 -15.94
CA ARG A 412 -14.18 -17.76 -14.90
C ARG A 412 -13.07 -18.81 -15.04
N GLU A 413 -12.65 -19.04 -16.26
CA GLU A 413 -11.53 -19.91 -16.64
C GLU A 413 -10.22 -19.37 -16.08
N ASP A 414 -10.00 -18.03 -16.13
CA ASP A 414 -8.84 -17.39 -15.55
C ASP A 414 -8.81 -17.55 -14.04
N ILE A 415 -9.93 -17.33 -13.35
CA ILE A 415 -10.03 -17.56 -11.89
C ILE A 415 -9.65 -18.98 -11.53
N ARG A 416 -10.19 -19.98 -12.27
CA ARG A 416 -9.83 -21.39 -12.06
C ARG A 416 -8.36 -21.66 -12.34
N ARG A 417 -7.82 -21.10 -13.42
CA ARG A 417 -6.42 -21.27 -13.83
C ARG A 417 -5.46 -20.74 -12.77
N VAL A 418 -5.64 -19.49 -12.32
CA VAL A 418 -4.76 -18.89 -11.29
C VAL A 418 -4.91 -19.59 -9.94
N ALA A 419 -6.11 -20.06 -9.57
CA ALA A 419 -6.30 -20.84 -8.36
C ALA A 419 -5.52 -22.16 -8.41
N LYS A 420 -5.51 -22.86 -9.55
CA LYS A 420 -4.72 -24.08 -9.76
C LYS A 420 -3.21 -23.81 -9.71
N GLN A 421 -2.78 -22.74 -10.36
CA GLN A 421 -1.36 -22.42 -10.52
C GLN A 421 -0.70 -21.93 -9.24
N TYR A 422 -1.38 -21.09 -8.46
CA TYR A 422 -0.78 -20.40 -7.34
C TYR A 422 -1.21 -20.94 -5.97
N LEU A 423 -2.43 -21.45 -5.80
CA LEU A 423 -2.91 -21.91 -4.50
C LEU A 423 -2.67 -23.42 -4.29
N ASP A 424 -1.53 -23.90 -4.74
CA ASP A 424 -1.11 -25.30 -4.53
C ASP A 424 -0.61 -25.51 -3.11
N ARG A 425 -0.94 -26.68 -2.54
CA ARG A 425 -0.56 -27.03 -1.17
C ARG A 425 0.96 -27.10 -0.98
N ASP A 426 1.69 -27.61 -1.96
CA ASP A 426 3.15 -27.74 -1.88
C ASP A 426 3.86 -26.37 -1.99
N ARG A 427 3.14 -25.31 -2.40
CA ARG A 427 3.64 -23.94 -2.53
C ARG A 427 3.19 -23.04 -1.40
N ARG A 428 2.59 -23.58 -0.33
CA ARG A 428 2.08 -22.76 0.77
C ARG A 428 2.95 -22.82 2.02
N THR A 429 2.89 -21.74 2.76
CA THR A 429 3.33 -21.67 4.15
C THR A 429 2.10 -21.56 5.04
N ALA A 430 1.92 -22.51 5.95
CA ALA A 430 0.81 -22.55 6.89
C ALA A 430 1.28 -22.16 8.29
N GLY A 431 0.68 -21.11 8.85
CA GLY A 431 0.92 -20.61 10.20
C GLY A 431 -0.28 -20.88 11.11
N THR A 432 -0.04 -21.39 12.31
CA THR A 432 -1.09 -21.59 13.30
C THR A 432 -0.67 -21.01 14.64
N LEU A 433 -1.44 -20.06 15.16
CA LEU A 433 -1.35 -19.60 16.54
C LEU A 433 -2.08 -20.57 17.45
N ILE A 434 -1.33 -21.14 18.38
CA ILE A 434 -1.84 -22.05 19.43
C ILE A 434 -1.87 -21.25 20.72
N PRO A 435 -3.08 -20.87 21.23
CA PRO A 435 -3.17 -20.16 22.47
C PRO A 435 -2.61 -20.96 23.65
N THR A 436 -1.77 -20.31 24.43
CA THR A 436 -1.36 -20.80 25.75
C THR A 436 -2.14 -20.02 26.79
N LYS A 437 -2.55 -20.67 27.89
CA LYS A 437 -3.14 -19.94 29.02
C LYS A 437 -2.02 -19.16 29.72
N SER A 438 -2.34 -17.98 30.22
CA SER A 438 -1.50 -17.31 31.22
C SER A 438 -1.26 -18.28 32.39
N PRO A 439 -0.02 -18.39 32.90
CA PRO A 439 0.27 -19.26 34.02
C PRO A 439 -0.50 -18.88 35.29
#